data_c4f9b2edb086a49b332c042875f6c9ca
#
_entry.id   c4f9b2edb086a49b332c042875f6c9ca
#
_cell.length_a   1.000
_cell.length_b   1.000
_cell.length_c   1.000
_cell.angle_alpha   90.00
_cell.angle_beta   90.00
_cell.angle_gamma   90.00
#
_symmetry.space_group_name_H-M   'P 1'
#
loop_
_entity.id
_entity.type
_entity.pdbx_description
1 polymer ?
#
loop_
_entity_poly.entity_id
_entity_poly.type
_entity_poly.pdbx_seq_one_letter_code
_entity_poly.pdbx_strand_id
1 'polypeptide(L)'
;MAVQQIKRRRNMRSAKRAALRRKRRRQVLFGFILVCILLVWGISYFLLYRSVSKYPQNKICDNIYIGSVNVSGMTKDKAVKELEKHLKKDRETKVTLKVQKKSVEVTLEELGLNYGKVEKVAQKAVDYGKKGSVFSRYFKLRKLKKEKVVFEKNIDIKDKAAKATLKEKVVPLAAHAVDASITIKDSKPTITKAKEGKTVDITKSIEVLEEYLNTKWKHKDFSIKMVMKKEKPKVKEKDLESVTDELGSFSTDAGGGERWKNLKTGAEMLNGTVLMPGEEASVHDLTAPYDEEHGYVPAGS
;
A
#
# COMPACT_ATOMS: atom_id res chain seq x y z
N MET A 1 36.67 48.23 -84.32
CA MET A 1 36.72 48.09 -82.89
C MET A 1 35.36 48.41 -82.21
N ALA A 2 34.66 49.48 -82.46
CA ALA A 2 33.38 49.89 -81.87
C ALA A 2 32.23 48.88 -82.02
N VAL A 3 32.07 48.27 -83.19
CA VAL A 3 30.99 47.25 -83.47
C VAL A 3 31.11 46.01 -82.63
N GLN A 4 32.35 45.54 -82.38
CA GLN A 4 32.61 44.34 -81.51
C GLN A 4 32.33 44.70 -80.05
N GLN A 5 32.60 45.87 -79.57
CA GLN A 5 32.26 46.24 -78.18
C GLN A 5 30.76 46.32 -77.95
N ILE A 6 30.00 46.85 -78.93
CA ILE A 6 28.53 46.90 -78.87
C ILE A 6 27.92 45.54 -78.86
N LYS A 7 28.43 44.60 -79.65
CA LYS A 7 27.98 43.18 -79.66
C LYS A 7 28.27 42.49 -78.34
N ARG A 8 29.48 42.68 -77.74
CA ARG A 8 29.80 42.16 -76.40
C ARG A 8 28.89 42.73 -75.29
N ARG A 9 28.62 44.03 -75.30
CA ARG A 9 27.69 44.66 -74.32
C ARG A 9 26.26 44.13 -74.45
N ARG A 10 25.78 43.89 -75.67
CA ARG A 10 24.45 43.29 -75.94
C ARG A 10 24.34 41.87 -75.47
N ASN A 11 25.36 41.04 -75.72
CA ASN A 11 25.42 39.68 -75.28
C ASN A 11 25.51 39.56 -73.73
N MET A 12 26.28 40.46 -73.08
CA MET A 12 26.32 40.51 -71.60
C MET A 12 24.97 40.93 -70.98
N ARG A 13 24.27 41.84 -71.60
CA ARG A 13 22.91 42.30 -71.15
C ARG A 13 21.90 41.15 -71.32
N SER A 14 21.92 40.45 -72.43
CA SER A 14 21.05 39.28 -72.67
C SER A 14 21.35 38.13 -71.72
N ALA A 15 22.63 37.80 -71.42
CA ALA A 15 23.04 36.80 -70.46
C ALA A 15 22.61 37.17 -69.00
N LYS A 16 22.78 38.46 -68.60
CA LYS A 16 22.29 38.94 -67.31
C LYS A 16 20.76 38.83 -67.18
N ARG A 17 20.00 39.18 -68.21
CA ARG A 17 18.55 39.02 -68.25
C ARG A 17 18.14 37.56 -68.22
N ALA A 18 18.82 36.67 -68.90
CA ALA A 18 18.57 35.22 -68.84
C ALA A 18 18.89 34.62 -67.45
N ALA A 19 19.99 35.04 -66.80
CA ALA A 19 20.34 34.65 -65.44
C ALA A 19 19.32 35.14 -64.42
N LEU A 20 18.83 36.38 -64.53
CA LEU A 20 17.78 36.91 -63.67
C LEU A 20 16.45 36.18 -63.87
N ARG A 21 16.08 35.84 -65.10
CA ARG A 21 14.87 35.03 -65.39
C ARG A 21 14.99 33.62 -64.81
N ARG A 22 16.19 33.01 -64.89
CA ARG A 22 16.45 31.69 -64.26
C ARG A 22 16.38 31.75 -62.74
N LYS A 23 16.95 32.79 -62.11
CA LYS A 23 16.88 33.01 -60.68
C LYS A 23 15.43 33.21 -60.21
N ARG A 24 14.66 34.05 -60.93
CA ARG A 24 13.24 34.29 -60.64
C ARG A 24 12.39 33.02 -60.80
N ARG A 25 12.60 32.23 -61.85
CA ARG A 25 11.93 30.94 -62.04
C ARG A 25 12.26 29.96 -60.90
N ARG A 26 13.54 29.89 -60.48
CA ARG A 26 13.92 29.05 -59.31
C ARG A 26 13.26 29.53 -58.03
N GLN A 27 13.18 30.83 -57.79
CA GLN A 27 12.50 31.35 -56.62
C GLN A 27 10.99 31.06 -56.61
N VAL A 28 10.33 31.20 -57.76
CA VAL A 28 8.89 30.86 -57.91
C VAL A 28 8.68 29.38 -57.73
N LEU A 29 9.55 28.54 -58.32
CA LEU A 29 9.48 27.08 -58.15
C LEU A 29 9.68 26.69 -56.67
N PHE A 30 10.66 27.31 -55.99
CA PHE A 30 10.92 27.05 -54.56
C PHE A 30 9.76 27.51 -53.70
N GLY A 31 9.15 28.65 -53.98
CA GLY A 31 7.93 29.12 -53.31
C GLY A 31 6.75 28.18 -53.52
N PHE A 32 6.57 27.67 -54.75
CA PHE A 32 5.53 26.68 -55.07
C PHE A 32 5.72 25.36 -54.32
N ILE A 33 6.95 24.86 -54.28
CA ILE A 33 7.28 23.64 -53.52
C ILE A 33 6.98 23.83 -52.02
N LEU A 34 7.36 25.00 -51.44
CA LEU A 34 7.09 25.35 -50.05
C LEU A 34 5.60 25.36 -49.75
N VAL A 35 4.78 25.96 -50.61
CA VAL A 35 3.32 25.97 -50.49
C VAL A 35 2.75 24.54 -50.54
N CYS A 36 3.22 23.72 -51.50
CA CYS A 36 2.80 22.31 -51.57
C CYS A 36 3.14 21.54 -50.28
N ILE A 37 4.32 21.72 -49.72
CA ILE A 37 4.74 21.11 -48.45
C ILE A 37 3.81 21.57 -47.31
N LEU A 38 3.52 22.86 -47.21
CA LEU A 38 2.61 23.37 -46.18
C LEU A 38 1.19 22.84 -46.35
N LEU A 39 0.69 22.70 -47.56
CA LEU A 39 -0.63 22.11 -47.83
C LEU A 39 -0.66 20.61 -47.42
N VAL A 40 0.33 19.85 -47.81
CA VAL A 40 0.43 18.44 -47.40
C VAL A 40 0.50 18.30 -45.87
N TRP A 41 1.27 19.19 -45.24
CA TRP A 41 1.39 19.20 -43.78
C TRP A 41 0.08 19.59 -43.08
N GLY A 42 -0.63 20.61 -43.61
CA GLY A 42 -1.93 21.03 -43.12
C GLY A 42 -3.01 19.95 -43.26
N ILE A 43 -3.07 19.29 -44.43
CA ILE A 43 -4.01 18.18 -44.66
C ILE A 43 -3.70 17.02 -43.74
N SER A 44 -2.42 16.63 -43.59
CA SER A 44 -1.99 15.55 -42.68
C SER A 44 -2.37 15.86 -41.23
N TYR A 45 -2.10 17.11 -40.78
CA TYR A 45 -2.47 17.57 -39.45
C TYR A 45 -3.99 17.52 -39.23
N PHE A 46 -4.76 17.97 -40.21
CA PHE A 46 -6.24 17.97 -40.16
C PHE A 46 -6.78 16.54 -40.06
N LEU A 47 -6.24 15.60 -40.84
CA LEU A 47 -6.64 14.19 -40.78
C LEU A 47 -6.32 13.56 -39.43
N LEU A 48 -5.13 13.85 -38.87
CA LEU A 48 -4.77 13.42 -37.52
C LEU A 48 -5.70 14.02 -36.47
N TYR A 49 -5.96 15.33 -36.55
CA TYR A 49 -6.88 16.03 -35.64
C TYR A 49 -8.28 15.39 -35.66
N ARG A 50 -8.84 15.17 -36.87
CA ARG A 50 -10.14 14.53 -37.04
C ARG A 50 -10.15 13.10 -36.46
N SER A 51 -9.05 12.36 -36.62
CA SER A 51 -8.91 11.00 -36.07
C SER A 51 -8.96 10.97 -34.54
N VAL A 52 -8.27 11.89 -33.86
CA VAL A 52 -8.24 11.95 -32.40
C VAL A 52 -9.49 12.60 -31.77
N SER A 53 -10.20 13.44 -32.56
CA SER A 53 -11.41 14.14 -32.08
C SER A 53 -12.66 13.28 -32.04
N LYS A 54 -12.61 12.07 -32.62
CA LYS A 54 -13.73 11.11 -32.62
C LYS A 54 -14.01 10.51 -31.23
N TYR A 55 -13.03 10.55 -30.32
CA TYR A 55 -13.15 9.92 -29.02
C TYR A 55 -13.88 10.83 -28.01
N PRO A 56 -14.95 10.34 -27.36
CA PRO A 56 -15.71 11.11 -26.35
C PRO A 56 -14.80 11.59 -25.21
N GLN A 57 -14.90 12.87 -24.85
CA GLN A 57 -14.00 13.47 -23.85
C GLN A 57 -14.25 12.94 -22.42
N ASN A 58 -15.48 12.53 -22.11
CA ASN A 58 -15.93 12.10 -20.79
C ASN A 58 -15.88 10.57 -20.56
N LYS A 59 -15.51 9.77 -21.59
CA LYS A 59 -15.44 8.30 -21.48
C LYS A 59 -14.01 7.83 -21.62
N ILE A 60 -13.64 6.79 -20.91
CA ILE A 60 -12.36 6.08 -21.05
C ILE A 60 -12.30 5.40 -22.41
N CYS A 61 -11.16 5.46 -23.07
CA CYS A 61 -10.95 4.76 -24.33
C CYS A 61 -10.94 3.24 -24.14
N ASP A 62 -11.11 2.50 -25.25
CA ASP A 62 -11.05 1.04 -25.23
C ASP A 62 -9.66 0.52 -24.84
N ASN A 63 -9.57 -0.72 -24.39
CA ASN A 63 -8.34 -1.38 -23.94
C ASN A 63 -7.61 -0.70 -22.78
N ILE A 64 -8.33 0.01 -21.91
CA ILE A 64 -7.79 0.61 -20.69
C ILE A 64 -8.27 -0.17 -19.47
N TYR A 65 -7.32 -0.50 -18.61
CA TYR A 65 -7.50 -1.23 -17.37
C TYR A 65 -6.93 -0.44 -16.19
N ILE A 66 -7.54 -0.60 -15.02
CA ILE A 66 -6.97 -0.14 -13.74
C ILE A 66 -6.73 -1.39 -12.88
N GLY A 67 -5.47 -1.77 -12.73
CA GLY A 67 -5.10 -3.08 -12.22
C GLY A 67 -5.69 -4.20 -13.10
N SER A 68 -6.49 -5.07 -12.48
CA SER A 68 -7.20 -6.16 -13.18
C SER A 68 -8.56 -5.75 -13.76
N VAL A 69 -9.06 -4.55 -13.45
CA VAL A 69 -10.42 -4.10 -13.80
C VAL A 69 -10.44 -3.45 -15.17
N ASN A 70 -11.26 -3.96 -16.08
CA ASN A 70 -11.52 -3.33 -17.37
C ASN A 70 -12.45 -2.13 -17.18
N VAL A 71 -11.96 -0.93 -17.49
CA VAL A 71 -12.73 0.33 -17.38
C VAL A 71 -13.04 0.95 -18.74
N SER A 72 -12.81 0.23 -19.83
CA SER A 72 -13.06 0.69 -21.22
C SER A 72 -14.49 1.19 -21.41
N GLY A 73 -14.64 2.33 -22.08
CA GLY A 73 -15.95 2.93 -22.38
C GLY A 73 -16.69 3.56 -21.20
N MET A 74 -16.16 3.42 -19.98
CA MET A 74 -16.77 3.97 -18.76
C MET A 74 -16.54 5.46 -18.64
N THR A 75 -17.45 6.18 -17.98
CA THR A 75 -17.17 7.51 -17.43
C THR A 75 -16.32 7.38 -16.16
N LYS A 76 -15.73 8.48 -15.69
CA LYS A 76 -14.98 8.51 -14.44
C LYS A 76 -15.78 7.89 -13.29
N ASP A 77 -17.01 8.34 -13.08
CA ASP A 77 -17.86 7.90 -11.95
C ASP A 77 -18.22 6.41 -12.03
N LYS A 78 -18.46 5.92 -13.25
CA LYS A 78 -18.72 4.47 -13.46
C LYS A 78 -17.45 3.65 -13.16
N ALA A 79 -16.29 4.12 -13.58
CA ALA A 79 -15.02 3.45 -13.30
C ALA A 79 -14.72 3.44 -11.80
N VAL A 80 -14.97 4.54 -11.08
CA VAL A 80 -14.83 4.61 -9.61
C VAL A 80 -15.75 3.59 -8.95
N LYS A 81 -17.04 3.57 -9.29
CA LYS A 81 -18.01 2.60 -8.74
C LYS A 81 -17.63 1.14 -9.00
N GLU A 82 -17.11 0.85 -10.18
CA GLU A 82 -16.66 -0.50 -10.51
C GLU A 82 -15.43 -0.90 -9.70
N LEU A 83 -14.49 0.04 -9.49
CA LEU A 83 -13.34 -0.18 -8.62
C LEU A 83 -13.74 -0.36 -7.15
N GLU A 84 -14.71 0.39 -6.66
CA GLU A 84 -15.26 0.23 -5.31
C GLU A 84 -15.93 -1.13 -5.10
N LYS A 85 -16.67 -1.62 -6.13
CA LYS A 85 -17.24 -2.97 -6.11
C LYS A 85 -16.16 -4.05 -6.04
N HIS A 86 -15.09 -3.89 -6.81
CA HIS A 86 -13.93 -4.79 -6.74
C HIS A 86 -13.23 -4.71 -5.38
N LEU A 87 -13.08 -3.52 -4.81
CA LEU A 87 -12.52 -3.33 -3.47
C LEU A 87 -13.34 -4.07 -2.41
N LYS A 88 -14.68 -3.98 -2.49
CA LYS A 88 -15.55 -4.70 -1.55
C LYS A 88 -15.30 -6.21 -1.60
N LYS A 89 -15.23 -6.77 -2.81
CA LYS A 89 -14.90 -8.20 -3.00
C LYS A 89 -13.50 -8.54 -2.49
N ASP A 90 -12.51 -7.68 -2.76
CA ASP A 90 -11.14 -7.91 -2.32
C ASP A 90 -11.00 -7.85 -0.79
N ARG A 91 -11.83 -7.06 -0.10
CA ARG A 91 -11.87 -6.99 1.37
C ARG A 91 -12.32 -8.30 2.03
N GLU A 92 -13.15 -9.06 1.35
CA GLU A 92 -13.63 -10.37 1.83
C GLU A 92 -12.56 -11.47 1.72
N THR A 93 -11.43 -11.20 1.05
CA THR A 93 -10.34 -12.17 0.88
C THR A 93 -9.76 -12.56 2.23
N LYS A 94 -9.57 -13.85 2.44
CA LYS A 94 -9.00 -14.42 3.64
C LYS A 94 -7.48 -14.45 3.57
N VAL A 95 -6.87 -14.05 4.66
CA VAL A 95 -5.42 -14.01 4.82
C VAL A 95 -5.02 -14.85 6.02
N THR A 96 -4.22 -15.88 5.79
CA THR A 96 -3.63 -16.67 6.88
C THR A 96 -2.31 -16.03 7.32
N LEU A 97 -2.32 -15.40 8.47
CA LEU A 97 -1.16 -14.77 9.09
C LEU A 97 -0.40 -15.83 9.90
N LYS A 98 0.86 -16.11 9.53
CA LYS A 98 1.68 -17.15 10.16
C LYS A 98 2.68 -16.54 11.14
N VAL A 99 2.62 -17.01 12.38
CA VAL A 99 3.51 -16.63 13.49
C VAL A 99 4.20 -17.88 14.00
N GLN A 100 5.47 -18.07 13.67
CA GLN A 100 6.22 -19.28 14.01
C GLN A 100 5.49 -20.57 13.57
N LYS A 101 5.02 -21.38 14.52
CA LYS A 101 4.25 -22.64 14.28
C LYS A 101 2.73 -22.44 14.34
N LYS A 102 2.26 -21.25 14.72
CA LYS A 102 0.85 -20.91 14.85
C LYS A 102 0.40 -20.05 13.68
N SER A 103 -0.89 -20.00 13.44
CA SER A 103 -1.48 -19.12 12.44
C SER A 103 -2.89 -18.69 12.84
N VAL A 104 -3.33 -17.56 12.30
CA VAL A 104 -4.69 -17.05 12.44
C VAL A 104 -5.19 -16.59 11.08
N GLU A 105 -6.47 -16.79 10.81
CA GLU A 105 -7.13 -16.30 9.60
C GLU A 105 -7.83 -14.99 9.93
N VAL A 106 -7.61 -13.99 9.06
CA VAL A 106 -8.27 -12.67 9.09
C VAL A 106 -8.69 -12.28 7.68
N THR A 107 -9.59 -11.32 7.56
CA THR A 107 -9.95 -10.76 6.26
C THR A 107 -9.11 -9.53 5.93
N LEU A 108 -8.98 -9.21 4.64
CA LEU A 108 -8.35 -7.95 4.24
C LEU A 108 -9.17 -6.72 4.68
N GLU A 109 -10.46 -6.88 4.99
CA GLU A 109 -11.28 -5.85 5.61
C GLU A 109 -10.82 -5.51 7.03
N GLU A 110 -10.60 -6.54 7.86
CA GLU A 110 -10.08 -6.38 9.22
C GLU A 110 -8.69 -5.72 9.23
N LEU A 111 -7.88 -5.99 8.20
CA LEU A 111 -6.59 -5.34 8.00
C LEU A 111 -6.69 -3.93 7.39
N GLY A 112 -7.90 -3.48 7.05
CA GLY A 112 -8.14 -2.13 6.55
C GLY A 112 -7.73 -1.92 5.10
N LEU A 113 -7.82 -2.95 4.24
CA LEU A 113 -7.54 -2.85 2.81
C LEU A 113 -8.30 -1.68 2.17
N ASN A 114 -7.58 -0.87 1.42
CA ASN A 114 -8.14 0.22 0.64
C ASN A 114 -7.41 0.38 -0.71
N TYR A 115 -8.10 0.98 -1.69
CA TYR A 115 -7.46 1.44 -2.92
C TYR A 115 -7.14 2.92 -2.79
N GLY A 116 -5.85 3.27 -2.86
CA GLY A 116 -5.42 4.65 -2.75
C GLY A 116 -5.82 5.49 -3.98
N LYS A 117 -6.43 6.65 -3.73
CA LYS A 117 -6.68 7.71 -4.72
C LYS A 117 -7.38 7.23 -6.01
N VAL A 118 -8.42 6.40 -5.89
CA VAL A 118 -9.18 5.78 -6.99
C VAL A 118 -9.62 6.82 -8.02
N GLU A 119 -10.12 7.98 -7.57
CA GLU A 119 -10.60 9.05 -8.44
C GLU A 119 -9.49 9.64 -9.31
N LYS A 120 -8.26 9.73 -8.78
CA LYS A 120 -7.10 10.23 -9.54
C LYS A 120 -6.68 9.26 -10.63
N VAL A 121 -6.71 7.97 -10.35
CA VAL A 121 -6.36 6.93 -11.32
C VAL A 121 -7.45 6.84 -12.39
N ALA A 122 -8.73 6.89 -12.02
CA ALA A 122 -9.85 6.94 -12.95
C ALA A 122 -9.76 8.17 -13.85
N GLN A 123 -9.40 9.35 -13.30
CA GLN A 123 -9.21 10.56 -14.10
C GLN A 123 -8.03 10.41 -15.09
N LYS A 124 -6.91 9.83 -14.67
CA LYS A 124 -5.79 9.53 -15.59
C LYS A 124 -6.21 8.62 -16.73
N ALA A 125 -7.04 7.62 -16.45
CA ALA A 125 -7.59 6.71 -17.46
C ALA A 125 -8.52 7.45 -18.45
N VAL A 126 -9.37 8.36 -17.98
CA VAL A 126 -10.22 9.22 -18.84
C VAL A 126 -9.37 10.13 -19.72
N ASP A 127 -8.31 10.71 -19.18
CA ASP A 127 -7.43 11.66 -19.87
C ASP A 127 -6.49 10.99 -20.89
N TYR A 128 -6.30 9.70 -20.81
CA TYR A 128 -5.38 8.99 -21.68
C TYR A 128 -5.78 9.07 -23.14
N GLY A 129 -4.85 9.51 -23.98
CA GLY A 129 -5.06 9.73 -25.41
C GLY A 129 -5.89 10.98 -25.76
N LYS A 130 -6.30 11.80 -24.77
CA LYS A 130 -7.12 12.98 -24.98
C LYS A 130 -6.41 14.29 -24.62
N LYS A 131 -5.40 14.25 -23.77
CA LYS A 131 -4.57 15.40 -23.39
C LYS A 131 -3.22 15.37 -24.07
N GLY A 132 -2.72 16.57 -24.42
CA GLY A 132 -1.45 16.79 -25.11
C GLY A 132 -1.60 17.15 -26.59
N SER A 133 -0.48 17.21 -27.32
CA SER A 133 -0.46 17.53 -28.76
C SER A 133 -1.21 16.47 -29.58
N VAL A 134 -1.70 16.85 -30.75
CA VAL A 134 -2.41 15.96 -31.69
C VAL A 134 -1.59 14.69 -32.00
N PHE A 135 -0.28 14.85 -32.21
CA PHE A 135 0.62 13.72 -32.43
C PHE A 135 0.70 12.78 -31.24
N SER A 136 0.91 13.32 -30.03
CA SER A 136 0.95 12.49 -28.80
C SER A 136 -0.36 11.72 -28.59
N ARG A 137 -1.50 12.39 -28.80
CA ARG A 137 -2.84 11.79 -28.70
C ARG A 137 -2.99 10.67 -29.73
N TYR A 138 -2.62 10.91 -30.97
CA TYR A 138 -2.70 9.92 -32.05
C TYR A 138 -1.89 8.67 -31.75
N PHE A 139 -0.63 8.79 -31.30
CA PHE A 139 0.21 7.65 -30.99
C PHE A 139 -0.33 6.86 -29.78
N LYS A 140 -0.81 7.52 -28.73
CA LYS A 140 -1.45 6.87 -27.58
C LYS A 140 -2.68 6.07 -27.99
N LEU A 141 -3.57 6.68 -28.80
CA LEU A 141 -4.78 6.02 -29.29
C LEU A 141 -4.47 4.85 -30.27
N ARG A 142 -3.41 5.00 -31.08
CA ARG A 142 -2.94 3.92 -31.93
C ARG A 142 -2.38 2.74 -31.13
N LYS A 143 -1.68 3.02 -30.01
CA LYS A 143 -1.20 1.98 -29.09
C LYS A 143 -2.37 1.17 -28.51
N LEU A 144 -3.46 1.82 -28.09
CA LEU A 144 -4.66 1.15 -27.56
C LEU A 144 -5.32 0.16 -28.54
N LYS A 145 -5.15 0.36 -29.85
CA LYS A 145 -5.65 -0.61 -30.84
C LYS A 145 -4.86 -1.92 -30.89
N LYS A 146 -3.63 -1.90 -30.40
CA LYS A 146 -2.70 -3.05 -30.45
C LYS A 146 -2.49 -3.70 -29.09
N GLU A 147 -2.48 -2.91 -28.04
CA GLU A 147 -2.09 -3.32 -26.68
C GLU A 147 -3.05 -2.72 -25.65
N LYS A 148 -3.27 -3.48 -24.58
CA LYS A 148 -3.94 -2.93 -23.40
C LYS A 148 -3.03 -1.96 -22.67
N VAL A 149 -3.59 -0.89 -22.14
CA VAL A 149 -2.92 0.02 -21.21
C VAL A 149 -3.46 -0.22 -19.82
N VAL A 150 -2.56 -0.56 -18.91
CA VAL A 150 -2.90 -0.83 -17.51
C VAL A 150 -2.38 0.32 -16.64
N PHE A 151 -3.27 0.95 -15.93
CA PHE A 151 -2.92 1.87 -14.85
C PHE A 151 -2.80 1.09 -13.55
N GLU A 152 -1.71 1.30 -12.84
CA GLU A 152 -1.52 0.70 -11.53
C GLU A 152 -2.51 1.31 -10.54
N LYS A 153 -3.13 0.47 -9.73
CA LYS A 153 -3.87 0.85 -8.55
C LYS A 153 -2.98 0.61 -7.33
N ASN A 154 -2.78 1.63 -6.53
CA ASN A 154 -2.10 1.44 -5.27
C ASN A 154 -3.05 0.77 -4.29
N ILE A 155 -2.59 -0.29 -3.66
CA ILE A 155 -3.27 -0.95 -2.57
C ILE A 155 -2.61 -0.44 -1.30
N ASP A 156 -3.42 0.16 -0.43
CA ASP A 156 -2.99 0.69 0.85
C ASP A 156 -3.65 -0.12 1.98
N ILE A 157 -2.97 -0.30 3.07
CA ILE A 157 -3.49 -0.85 4.32
C ILE A 157 -3.68 0.31 5.31
N LYS A 158 -4.86 0.43 5.92
CA LYS A 158 -5.09 1.44 6.94
C LYS A 158 -4.34 1.07 8.22
N ASP A 159 -3.26 1.76 8.49
CA ASP A 159 -2.35 1.54 9.62
C ASP A 159 -3.07 1.29 10.95
N LYS A 160 -4.08 2.09 11.27
CA LYS A 160 -4.83 1.97 12.53
C LYS A 160 -5.57 0.63 12.63
N ALA A 161 -6.24 0.20 11.56
CA ALA A 161 -7.00 -1.05 11.54
C ALA A 161 -6.03 -2.26 11.60
N ALA A 162 -5.01 -2.27 10.74
CA ALA A 162 -4.01 -3.33 10.71
C ALA A 162 -3.29 -3.47 12.06
N LYS A 163 -2.85 -2.35 12.66
CA LYS A 163 -2.20 -2.36 13.98
C LYS A 163 -3.11 -2.92 15.06
N ALA A 164 -4.40 -2.57 15.06
CA ALA A 164 -5.37 -3.10 16.01
C ALA A 164 -5.53 -4.61 15.85
N THR A 165 -5.85 -5.07 14.62
CA THR A 165 -6.03 -6.50 14.31
C THR A 165 -4.78 -7.32 14.62
N LEU A 166 -3.58 -6.83 14.26
CA LEU A 166 -2.34 -7.53 14.53
C LEU A 166 -2.03 -7.60 16.03
N LYS A 167 -2.30 -6.55 16.80
CA LYS A 167 -2.13 -6.57 18.25
C LYS A 167 -3.06 -7.56 18.93
N GLU A 168 -4.32 -7.58 18.55
CA GLU A 168 -5.35 -8.41 19.14
C GLU A 168 -5.20 -9.90 18.78
N LYS A 169 -5.07 -10.19 17.47
CA LYS A 169 -5.15 -11.59 16.98
C LYS A 169 -3.80 -12.25 16.74
N VAL A 170 -2.74 -11.49 16.53
CA VAL A 170 -1.46 -12.02 16.03
C VAL A 170 -0.37 -11.98 17.09
N VAL A 171 -0.24 -10.88 17.81
CA VAL A 171 0.77 -10.74 18.87
C VAL A 171 0.63 -11.84 19.94
N PRO A 172 -0.57 -12.21 20.42
CA PRO A 172 -0.70 -13.26 21.44
C PRO A 172 -0.25 -14.66 20.98
N LEU A 173 -0.09 -14.87 19.67
CA LEU A 173 0.41 -16.14 19.14
C LEU A 173 1.93 -16.30 19.25
N ALA A 174 2.64 -15.21 19.50
CA ALA A 174 4.10 -15.22 19.62
C ALA A 174 4.56 -15.87 20.92
N ALA A 175 5.77 -16.40 20.91
CA ALA A 175 6.42 -16.88 22.11
C ALA A 175 7.11 -15.70 22.82
N HIS A 176 6.34 -14.99 23.65
CA HIS A 176 6.80 -13.82 24.37
C HIS A 176 7.96 -14.10 25.34
N ALA A 177 8.69 -13.06 25.69
CA ALA A 177 9.64 -13.12 26.78
C ALA A 177 8.92 -13.40 28.10
N VAL A 178 9.57 -14.13 28.97
CA VAL A 178 9.10 -14.42 30.33
C VAL A 178 10.05 -13.72 31.27
N ASP A 179 9.52 -12.91 32.16
CA ASP A 179 10.28 -12.19 33.17
C ASP A 179 10.76 -13.18 34.27
N ALA A 180 11.89 -12.88 34.90
CA ALA A 180 12.27 -13.54 36.12
C ALA A 180 11.21 -13.28 37.18
N SER A 181 10.94 -14.25 38.01
CA SER A 181 9.98 -14.18 39.10
C SER A 181 10.52 -14.80 40.35
N ILE A 182 9.94 -14.43 41.49
CA ILE A 182 10.26 -15.05 42.80
C ILE A 182 9.08 -15.87 43.23
N THR A 183 9.38 -17.10 43.69
CA THR A 183 8.43 -17.96 44.39
C THR A 183 8.98 -18.28 45.78
N ILE A 184 8.16 -18.15 46.80
CA ILE A 184 8.54 -18.50 48.16
C ILE A 184 8.16 -19.97 48.41
N LYS A 185 9.15 -20.79 48.71
CA LYS A 185 8.97 -22.17 49.16
C LYS A 185 9.66 -22.35 50.49
N ASP A 186 8.93 -22.87 51.48
CA ASP A 186 9.45 -23.12 52.84
C ASP A 186 10.15 -21.84 53.40
N SER A 187 9.48 -20.69 53.26
CA SER A 187 9.99 -19.38 53.70
C SER A 187 11.31 -18.96 53.04
N LYS A 188 11.70 -19.61 51.93
CA LYS A 188 12.90 -19.21 51.15
C LYS A 188 12.53 -18.72 49.76
N PRO A 189 13.03 -17.57 49.36
CA PRO A 189 12.82 -17.08 47.99
C PRO A 189 13.59 -17.94 46.97
N THR A 190 12.90 -18.34 45.93
CA THR A 190 13.49 -19.08 44.80
C THR A 190 13.26 -18.28 43.53
N ILE A 191 14.32 -17.90 42.83
CA ILE A 191 14.24 -17.11 41.60
C ILE A 191 14.04 -18.05 40.40
N THR A 192 12.96 -17.82 39.67
CA THR A 192 12.73 -18.43 38.34
C THR A 192 13.41 -17.59 37.27
N LYS A 193 14.22 -18.26 36.43
CA LYS A 193 15.01 -17.57 35.39
C LYS A 193 14.15 -16.96 34.32
N ALA A 194 14.53 -15.76 33.90
CA ALA A 194 13.97 -15.08 32.76
C ALA A 194 14.26 -15.86 31.46
N LYS A 195 13.37 -15.72 30.47
CA LYS A 195 13.56 -16.28 29.12
C LYS A 195 13.37 -15.22 28.08
N GLU A 196 14.33 -15.10 27.16
CA GLU A 196 14.13 -14.26 25.96
C GLU A 196 13.02 -14.85 25.08
N GLY A 197 12.24 -13.98 24.50
CA GLY A 197 11.15 -14.33 23.61
C GLY A 197 11.30 -13.70 22.23
N LYS A 198 10.22 -13.82 21.48
CA LYS A 198 10.05 -13.14 20.20
C LYS A 198 8.63 -12.61 20.15
N THR A 199 8.49 -11.39 19.66
CA THR A 199 7.18 -10.79 19.35
C THR A 199 7.09 -10.39 17.90
N VAL A 200 5.91 -10.01 17.43
CA VAL A 200 5.69 -9.59 16.05
C VAL A 200 6.14 -8.14 15.87
N ASP A 201 6.95 -7.87 14.85
CA ASP A 201 7.22 -6.51 14.39
C ASP A 201 6.05 -6.07 13.51
N ILE A 202 5.08 -5.39 14.12
CA ILE A 202 3.83 -4.98 13.48
C ILE A 202 4.10 -4.09 12.26
N THR A 203 4.99 -3.10 12.40
CA THR A 203 5.29 -2.15 11.32
C THR A 203 5.87 -2.86 10.11
N LYS A 204 6.92 -3.66 10.31
CA LYS A 204 7.51 -4.42 9.21
C LYS A 204 6.57 -5.48 8.63
N SER A 205 5.70 -6.04 9.44
CA SER A 205 4.70 -7.01 8.96
C SER A 205 3.67 -6.34 8.05
N ILE A 206 3.25 -5.11 8.35
CA ILE A 206 2.37 -4.31 7.47
C ILE A 206 3.09 -3.97 6.17
N GLU A 207 4.34 -3.52 6.22
CA GLU A 207 5.14 -3.22 5.02
C GLU A 207 5.26 -4.44 4.09
N VAL A 208 5.57 -5.61 4.63
CA VAL A 208 5.66 -6.87 3.87
C VAL A 208 4.30 -7.25 3.28
N LEU A 209 3.21 -7.04 4.01
CA LEU A 209 1.86 -7.28 3.52
C LEU A 209 1.52 -6.34 2.36
N GLU A 210 1.78 -5.04 2.48
CA GLU A 210 1.55 -4.06 1.41
C GLU A 210 2.38 -4.36 0.17
N GLU A 211 3.64 -4.70 0.33
CA GLU A 211 4.50 -5.11 -0.78
C GLU A 211 3.92 -6.33 -1.50
N TYR A 212 3.50 -7.35 -0.76
CA TYR A 212 2.89 -8.54 -1.33
C TYR A 212 1.61 -8.22 -2.10
N LEU A 213 0.73 -7.41 -1.53
CA LEU A 213 -0.55 -7.03 -2.14
C LEU A 213 -0.35 -6.22 -3.43
N ASN A 214 0.68 -5.37 -3.49
CA ASN A 214 0.95 -4.55 -4.68
C ASN A 214 1.75 -5.29 -5.77
N THR A 215 2.50 -6.35 -5.44
CA THR A 215 3.43 -6.97 -6.39
C THR A 215 3.07 -8.40 -6.79
N LYS A 216 2.53 -9.20 -5.85
CA LYS A 216 2.38 -10.67 -6.02
C LYS A 216 0.95 -11.16 -5.91
N TRP A 217 0.06 -10.39 -5.28
CA TRP A 217 -1.29 -10.83 -5.00
C TRP A 217 -2.15 -10.99 -6.27
N LYS A 218 -2.84 -12.11 -6.35
CA LYS A 218 -3.70 -12.50 -7.49
C LYS A 218 -5.21 -12.38 -7.16
N HIS A 219 -5.59 -11.56 -6.21
CA HIS A 219 -6.99 -11.38 -5.75
C HIS A 219 -7.64 -12.70 -5.29
N LYS A 220 -6.89 -13.53 -4.57
CA LYS A 220 -7.32 -14.81 -3.98
C LYS A 220 -6.78 -14.91 -2.58
N ASP A 221 -7.35 -15.82 -1.79
CA ASP A 221 -6.87 -16.16 -0.46
C ASP A 221 -5.39 -16.53 -0.50
N PHE A 222 -4.66 -16.12 0.51
CA PHE A 222 -3.23 -16.33 0.61
C PHE A 222 -2.75 -16.46 2.05
N SER A 223 -1.51 -16.86 2.20
CA SER A 223 -0.86 -16.88 3.50
C SER A 223 0.43 -16.09 3.49
N ILE A 224 0.72 -15.41 4.59
CA ILE A 224 1.92 -14.59 4.74
C ILE A 224 2.53 -14.80 6.13
N LYS A 225 3.86 -14.80 6.19
CA LYS A 225 4.60 -14.92 7.45
C LYS A 225 4.79 -13.52 8.05
N MET A 226 4.51 -13.40 9.34
CA MET A 226 4.76 -12.17 10.08
C MET A 226 6.25 -12.00 10.38
N VAL A 227 6.70 -10.77 10.40
CA VAL A 227 8.08 -10.43 10.76
C VAL A 227 8.23 -10.48 12.26
N MET A 228 9.22 -11.23 12.73
CA MET A 228 9.48 -11.40 14.17
C MET A 228 10.65 -10.54 14.60
N LYS A 229 10.57 -10.01 15.81
CA LYS A 229 11.69 -9.34 16.50
C LYS A 229 11.94 -9.99 17.86
N LYS A 230 13.17 -9.88 18.33
CA LYS A 230 13.52 -10.35 19.68
C LYS A 230 12.79 -9.52 20.73
N GLU A 231 12.33 -10.18 21.77
CA GLU A 231 11.74 -9.57 22.94
C GLU A 231 12.58 -9.97 24.15
N LYS A 232 13.02 -8.99 24.90
CA LYS A 232 13.80 -9.21 26.11
C LYS A 232 12.89 -9.15 27.32
N PRO A 233 13.14 -9.98 28.34
CA PRO A 233 12.42 -9.86 29.60
C PRO A 233 12.68 -8.49 30.23
N LYS A 234 11.68 -7.96 30.87
CA LYS A 234 11.76 -6.69 31.60
C LYS A 234 12.51 -6.87 32.90
N VAL A 235 12.22 -7.96 33.63
CA VAL A 235 12.85 -8.32 34.89
C VAL A 235 13.82 -9.49 34.63
N LYS A 236 15.04 -9.35 35.10
CA LYS A 236 16.10 -10.39 35.01
C LYS A 236 16.42 -10.91 36.41
N GLU A 237 17.11 -12.05 36.45
CA GLU A 237 17.50 -12.68 37.72
C GLU A 237 18.28 -11.72 38.64
N LYS A 238 19.24 -10.97 38.07
CA LYS A 238 20.06 -10.00 38.82
C LYS A 238 19.24 -8.85 39.48
N ASP A 239 18.07 -8.56 38.91
CA ASP A 239 17.19 -7.49 39.45
C ASP A 239 16.47 -8.00 40.70
N LEU A 240 16.45 -9.31 40.93
CA LEU A 240 15.80 -10.01 42.03
C LEU A 240 16.78 -10.55 43.08
N GLU A 241 18.08 -10.50 42.85
CA GLU A 241 19.11 -11.02 43.74
C GLU A 241 19.08 -10.36 45.15
N SER A 242 18.61 -9.12 45.22
CA SER A 242 18.48 -8.40 46.50
C SER A 242 17.26 -8.80 47.32
N VAL A 243 16.36 -9.61 46.77
CA VAL A 243 15.17 -10.13 47.48
C VAL A 243 15.54 -11.41 48.20
N THR A 244 16.00 -11.27 49.43
CA THR A 244 16.56 -12.38 50.24
C THR A 244 15.64 -12.83 51.36
N ASP A 245 14.75 -11.93 51.80
CA ASP A 245 13.99 -12.13 53.02
C ASP A 245 12.48 -11.91 52.83
N GLU A 246 11.68 -12.62 53.61
CA GLU A 246 10.26 -12.36 53.75
C GLU A 246 10.05 -11.17 54.69
N LEU A 247 9.48 -10.09 54.16
CA LEU A 247 9.21 -8.88 54.98
C LEU A 247 7.92 -9.00 55.78
N GLY A 248 7.02 -9.85 55.36
CA GLY A 248 5.78 -10.14 56.08
C GLY A 248 4.89 -11.12 55.34
N SER A 249 4.10 -11.85 56.06
CA SER A 249 3.04 -12.72 55.54
C SER A 249 1.77 -12.54 56.34
N PHE A 250 0.66 -12.70 55.65
CA PHE A 250 -0.65 -12.68 56.28
C PHE A 250 -1.55 -13.70 55.59
N SER A 251 -2.34 -14.39 56.38
CA SER A 251 -3.31 -15.35 55.86
C SER A 251 -4.70 -15.05 56.37
N THR A 252 -5.69 -15.27 55.55
CA THR A 252 -7.10 -15.14 55.91
C THR A 252 -7.86 -16.34 55.41
N ASP A 253 -8.91 -16.72 56.12
CA ASP A 253 -9.81 -17.77 55.68
C ASP A 253 -10.73 -17.18 54.59
N ALA A 254 -10.63 -17.76 53.41
CA ALA A 254 -11.41 -17.35 52.25
C ALA A 254 -12.76 -18.06 52.15
N GLY A 255 -13.10 -18.92 53.09
CA GLY A 255 -14.31 -19.73 53.03
C GLY A 255 -14.30 -20.75 51.90
N GLY A 256 -15.47 -21.12 51.41
CA GLY A 256 -15.65 -22.14 50.38
C GLY A 256 -16.53 -21.66 49.22
N GLY A 257 -16.84 -22.59 48.31
CA GLY A 257 -17.74 -22.35 47.18
C GLY A 257 -17.16 -21.55 46.01
N GLU A 258 -18.04 -20.89 45.25
CA GLU A 258 -17.66 -20.21 44.00
C GLU A 258 -16.86 -18.93 44.25
N ARG A 259 -17.18 -18.21 45.34
CA ARG A 259 -16.38 -17.07 45.78
C ARG A 259 -14.92 -17.40 46.02
N TRP A 260 -14.66 -18.58 46.65
CA TRP A 260 -13.30 -19.05 46.87
C TRP A 260 -12.55 -19.32 45.56
N LYS A 261 -13.25 -19.84 44.54
CA LYS A 261 -12.65 -20.04 43.21
C LYS A 261 -12.17 -18.71 42.62
N ASN A 262 -13.02 -17.66 42.70
CA ASN A 262 -12.67 -16.33 42.20
C ASN A 262 -11.51 -15.71 42.96
N LEU A 263 -11.50 -15.84 44.28
CA LEU A 263 -10.39 -15.35 45.09
C LEU A 263 -9.09 -16.10 44.78
N LYS A 264 -9.17 -17.42 44.59
CA LYS A 264 -8.03 -18.23 44.18
C LYS A 264 -7.50 -17.82 42.82
N THR A 265 -8.37 -17.64 41.84
CA THR A 265 -8.01 -17.17 40.47
C THR A 265 -7.30 -15.84 40.53
N GLY A 266 -7.86 -14.85 41.23
CA GLY A 266 -7.24 -13.54 41.38
C GLY A 266 -5.89 -13.61 42.14
N ALA A 267 -5.79 -14.43 43.17
CA ALA A 267 -4.55 -14.61 43.90
C ALA A 267 -3.46 -15.29 43.05
N GLU A 268 -3.82 -16.24 42.21
CA GLU A 268 -2.89 -16.89 41.25
C GLU A 268 -2.38 -15.88 40.20
N MET A 269 -3.22 -14.95 39.76
CA MET A 269 -2.82 -13.87 38.82
C MET A 269 -1.87 -12.87 39.48
N LEU A 270 -2.06 -12.57 40.76
CA LEU A 270 -1.19 -11.65 41.53
C LEU A 270 0.12 -12.28 41.94
N ASN A 271 0.14 -13.62 42.07
CA ASN A 271 1.31 -14.33 42.55
C ASN A 271 2.52 -14.17 41.63
N GLY A 272 3.66 -13.83 42.21
CA GLY A 272 4.89 -13.57 41.45
C GLY A 272 5.00 -12.16 40.88
N THR A 273 4.08 -11.26 41.17
CA THR A 273 4.20 -9.83 40.78
C THR A 273 5.42 -9.23 41.46
N VAL A 274 6.30 -8.63 40.68
CA VAL A 274 7.49 -7.90 41.14
C VAL A 274 7.31 -6.42 40.89
N LEU A 275 7.51 -5.61 41.91
CA LEU A 275 7.52 -4.15 41.84
C LEU A 275 8.96 -3.65 42.06
N MET A 276 9.44 -2.87 41.13
CA MET A 276 10.73 -2.17 41.30
C MET A 276 10.52 -0.89 42.13
N PRO A 277 11.58 -0.34 42.73
CA PRO A 277 11.47 0.89 43.50
C PRO A 277 10.73 2.01 42.73
N GLY A 278 9.63 2.52 43.29
CA GLY A 278 8.79 3.55 42.68
C GLY A 278 7.75 3.07 41.69
N GLU A 279 7.62 1.75 41.47
CA GLU A 279 6.54 1.20 40.66
C GLU A 279 5.27 0.96 41.49
N GLU A 280 4.13 1.12 40.87
CA GLU A 280 2.79 0.86 41.41
C GLU A 280 2.12 -0.26 40.63
N ALA A 281 1.35 -1.11 41.29
CA ALA A 281 0.53 -2.13 40.67
C ALA A 281 -0.93 -1.93 41.02
N SER A 282 -1.79 -1.92 40.02
CA SER A 282 -3.24 -1.97 40.17
C SER A 282 -3.68 -3.43 40.28
N VAL A 283 -4.26 -3.80 41.41
CA VAL A 283 -4.85 -5.15 41.61
C VAL A 283 -5.90 -5.42 40.53
N HIS A 284 -6.73 -4.43 40.21
CA HIS A 284 -7.74 -4.54 39.16
C HIS A 284 -7.11 -4.90 37.81
N ASP A 285 -6.06 -4.18 37.40
CA ASP A 285 -5.43 -4.39 36.09
C ASP A 285 -4.68 -5.74 36.00
N LEU A 286 -4.18 -6.22 37.14
CA LEU A 286 -3.50 -7.50 37.22
C LEU A 286 -4.45 -8.70 37.25
N THR A 287 -5.70 -8.50 37.65
CA THR A 287 -6.70 -9.58 37.82
C THR A 287 -7.84 -9.57 36.82
N ALA A 288 -7.96 -8.50 36.03
CA ALA A 288 -8.95 -8.39 34.96
C ALA A 288 -8.52 -9.14 33.69
N PRO A 289 -9.46 -9.50 32.78
CA PRO A 289 -10.92 -9.36 32.91
C PRO A 289 -11.55 -10.42 33.80
N TYR A 290 -12.68 -10.08 34.40
CA TYR A 290 -13.41 -10.98 35.33
C TYR A 290 -14.46 -11.79 34.56
N ASP A 291 -14.04 -12.74 33.75
CA ASP A 291 -14.89 -13.59 32.91
C ASP A 291 -14.52 -15.09 33.02
N GLU A 292 -15.34 -15.94 32.42
CA GLU A 292 -15.14 -17.40 32.49
C GLU A 292 -13.90 -17.86 31.70
N GLU A 293 -13.49 -17.12 30.66
CA GLU A 293 -12.29 -17.47 29.88
C GLU A 293 -11.01 -17.31 30.72
N HIS A 294 -11.06 -16.39 31.70
CA HIS A 294 -9.96 -16.15 32.65
C HIS A 294 -10.12 -16.90 33.98
N GLY A 295 -11.09 -17.80 34.07
CA GLY A 295 -11.23 -18.71 35.21
C GLY A 295 -12.13 -18.19 36.35
N TYR A 296 -12.81 -17.05 36.13
CA TYR A 296 -13.81 -16.56 37.08
C TYR A 296 -15.17 -17.23 36.87
N VAL A 297 -15.89 -17.41 37.94
CA VAL A 297 -17.23 -18.00 37.91
C VAL A 297 -18.25 -17.02 38.52
N PRO A 298 -19.53 -17.06 38.11
CA PRO A 298 -20.58 -16.30 38.79
C PRO A 298 -20.64 -16.73 40.24
N ALA A 299 -20.46 -15.78 41.17
CA ALA A 299 -20.56 -16.01 42.61
C ALA A 299 -21.68 -15.11 43.15
N GLY A 300 -22.59 -15.69 43.93
CA GLY A 300 -23.61 -14.94 44.65
C GLY A 300 -23.00 -13.99 45.71
N SER A 301 -23.69 -12.90 45.96
CA SER A 301 -23.33 -11.93 46.99
C SER A 301 -23.56 -12.46 48.38
#